data_19366dd71218a9fc3bc80037da7f2f0e
#
_entry.id   19366dd71218a9fc3bc80037da7f2f0e
#
_cell.length_a   1.000
_cell.length_b   1.000
_cell.length_c   1.000
_cell.angle_alpha   90.00
_cell.angle_beta   90.00
_cell.angle_gamma   90.00
#
_symmetry.space_group_name_H-M   'P 1'
#
loop_
_entity.id
_entity.type
_entity.pdbx_description
1 polymer ?
#
loop_
_entity_poly.entity_id
_entity_poly.type
_entity_poly.pdbx_seq_one_letter_code
_entity_poly.pdbx_strand_id
1 'polypeptide(L)'
;MSLLHCVLRRVVRSLPVLAVVFASLNASAESVVRIGTGDWVPYVDQHREDGGALTRLVRDIFAAAGYQVEFIYYPWDRNLLMLEQGSLDAVMPYTCTSARQQVSACSEPIVRGEIVLFQRKDRALDWQAIEDLKAFSIATTLGYSYGPQFDTALQSGQLQVQQSGKEDTGFRLLSLGRVDFHPQDRAVGYAMLRRLFSPAERAQITHNPRSLNTEPLHLLFRKNDAQANQLREVFNAGLSRLASRGELARLQRALYSGNPDQWLAKP
;
A
#
# COMPACT_ATOMS: atom_id res chain seq x y z
N MET A 1 -10.37 -80.85 -66.08
CA MET A 1 -11.84 -80.67 -66.09
C MET A 1 -12.28 -80.14 -64.70
N SER A 2 -13.04 -79.10 -64.74
CA SER A 2 -13.84 -78.46 -63.74
C SER A 2 -13.16 -77.39 -62.91
N LEU A 3 -13.50 -76.17 -63.29
CA LEU A 3 -13.27 -74.89 -62.61
C LEU A 3 -14.17 -74.73 -61.41
N LEU A 4 -13.62 -74.31 -60.32
CA LEU A 4 -14.42 -73.74 -59.25
C LEU A 4 -13.90 -72.35 -58.83
N HIS A 5 -14.69 -71.35 -59.26
CA HIS A 5 -14.45 -69.96 -58.87
C HIS A 5 -14.85 -69.71 -57.40
N CYS A 6 -13.91 -69.30 -56.61
CA CYS A 6 -14.19 -68.82 -55.27
C CYS A 6 -14.14 -67.30 -55.26
N VAL A 7 -15.31 -66.67 -55.14
CA VAL A 7 -15.50 -65.24 -55.06
C VAL A 7 -15.18 -64.77 -53.61
N LEU A 8 -14.06 -64.08 -53.41
CA LEU A 8 -13.66 -63.51 -52.18
C LEU A 8 -14.35 -62.15 -51.97
N ARG A 9 -15.42 -62.11 -51.21
CA ARG A 9 -16.03 -60.83 -50.72
C ARG A 9 -15.12 -60.18 -49.75
N ARG A 10 -14.49 -59.05 -50.11
CA ARG A 10 -13.83 -58.13 -49.19
C ARG A 10 -14.88 -57.34 -48.41
N VAL A 11 -15.00 -57.62 -47.14
CA VAL A 11 -15.74 -56.78 -46.16
C VAL A 11 -14.76 -55.69 -45.70
N VAL A 12 -14.93 -54.47 -46.21
CA VAL A 12 -14.25 -53.29 -45.69
C VAL A 12 -14.96 -52.85 -44.41
N ARG A 13 -14.37 -53.16 -43.26
CA ARG A 13 -14.81 -52.62 -41.98
C ARG A 13 -14.30 -51.17 -41.88
N SER A 14 -15.21 -50.23 -42.04
CA SER A 14 -15.01 -48.82 -41.69
C SER A 14 -14.97 -48.68 -40.16
N LEU A 15 -13.80 -48.44 -39.57
CA LEU A 15 -13.65 -47.96 -38.23
C LEU A 15 -14.02 -46.46 -38.18
N PRO A 16 -14.90 -46.00 -37.26
CA PRO A 16 -15.07 -44.59 -37.04
C PRO A 16 -13.84 -44.09 -36.29
N VAL A 17 -13.13 -43.15 -36.93
CA VAL A 17 -12.08 -42.35 -36.27
C VAL A 17 -12.77 -41.44 -35.28
N LEU A 18 -12.70 -41.79 -34.00
CA LEU A 18 -13.15 -40.96 -32.91
C LEU A 18 -12.12 -39.82 -32.72
N ALA A 19 -12.40 -38.69 -33.37
CA ALA A 19 -11.63 -37.46 -33.16
C ALA A 19 -11.86 -36.97 -31.73
N VAL A 20 -10.97 -37.33 -30.81
CA VAL A 20 -10.90 -36.77 -29.47
C VAL A 20 -10.39 -35.33 -29.63
N VAL A 21 -11.32 -34.38 -29.65
CA VAL A 21 -11.01 -32.94 -29.54
C VAL A 21 -10.53 -32.72 -28.07
N PHE A 22 -9.22 -32.70 -27.90
CA PHE A 22 -8.60 -32.15 -26.68
C PHE A 22 -8.90 -30.64 -26.66
N ALA A 23 -10.00 -30.27 -26.06
CA ALA A 23 -10.20 -28.91 -25.60
C ALA A 23 -9.10 -28.64 -24.57
N SER A 24 -7.99 -28.03 -25.01
CA SER A 24 -6.96 -27.49 -24.13
C SER A 24 -7.63 -26.43 -23.27
N LEU A 25 -8.07 -26.82 -22.08
CA LEU A 25 -8.33 -25.88 -21.01
C LEU A 25 -7.01 -25.18 -20.71
N ASN A 26 -6.78 -24.04 -21.40
CA ASN A 26 -5.79 -23.09 -20.96
C ASN A 26 -6.26 -22.59 -19.60
N ALA A 27 -5.94 -23.32 -18.54
CA ALA A 27 -5.90 -22.76 -17.20
C ALA A 27 -4.82 -21.68 -17.26
N SER A 28 -5.23 -20.45 -17.56
CA SER A 28 -4.37 -19.30 -17.37
C SER A 28 -3.99 -19.32 -15.90
N ALA A 29 -2.74 -19.69 -15.61
CA ALA A 29 -2.22 -19.55 -14.26
C ALA A 29 -2.44 -18.09 -13.88
N GLU A 30 -3.28 -17.83 -12.87
CA GLU A 30 -3.49 -16.49 -12.37
C GLU A 30 -2.13 -15.92 -11.97
N SER A 31 -1.73 -14.86 -12.64
CA SER A 31 -0.45 -14.22 -12.37
C SER A 31 -0.51 -13.56 -11.00
N VAL A 32 0.37 -13.96 -10.08
CA VAL A 32 0.46 -13.40 -8.73
C VAL A 32 1.25 -12.11 -8.76
N VAL A 33 0.68 -11.05 -8.20
CA VAL A 33 1.34 -9.75 -7.99
C VAL A 33 1.79 -9.67 -6.53
N ARG A 34 3.10 -9.60 -6.29
CA ARG A 34 3.69 -9.51 -4.95
C ARG A 34 3.85 -8.06 -4.56
N ILE A 35 3.12 -7.64 -3.53
CA ILE A 35 3.08 -6.25 -3.06
C ILE A 35 3.62 -6.15 -1.65
N GLY A 36 4.72 -5.42 -1.48
CA GLY A 36 5.28 -5.10 -0.18
C GLY A 36 4.49 -4.00 0.53
N THR A 37 4.26 -4.20 1.81
CA THR A 37 3.56 -3.23 2.66
C THR A 37 4.04 -3.33 4.11
N GLY A 38 3.50 -2.50 4.99
CA GLY A 38 3.69 -2.53 6.44
C GLY A 38 2.36 -2.37 7.16
N ASP A 39 2.32 -2.69 8.44
CA ASP A 39 1.12 -2.46 9.27
C ASP A 39 0.93 -0.96 9.50
N TRP A 40 -0.16 -0.40 9.00
CA TRP A 40 -0.41 1.05 9.00
C TRP A 40 -1.91 1.34 9.15
N VAL A 41 -2.47 0.92 10.29
CA VAL A 41 -3.89 1.06 10.62
C VAL A 41 -4.27 2.56 10.69
N PRO A 42 -5.37 2.99 10.04
CA PRO A 42 -6.47 2.19 9.47
C PRO A 42 -6.34 1.85 7.98
N TYR A 43 -5.27 2.21 7.32
CA TYR A 43 -5.09 2.02 5.88
C TYR A 43 -4.77 0.56 5.54
N VAL A 44 -3.80 -0.01 6.26
CA VAL A 44 -3.35 -1.40 6.16
C VAL A 44 -3.34 -2.00 7.56
N ASP A 45 -3.88 -3.21 7.72
CA ASP A 45 -3.95 -3.91 9.00
C ASP A 45 -3.65 -5.40 8.77
N GLN A 46 -2.45 -5.83 9.10
CA GLN A 46 -2.00 -7.22 8.89
C GLN A 46 -2.76 -8.25 9.73
N HIS A 47 -3.48 -7.80 10.78
CA HIS A 47 -4.23 -8.66 11.69
C HIS A 47 -5.69 -8.86 11.24
N ARG A 48 -6.13 -8.15 10.20
CA ARG A 48 -7.45 -8.33 9.58
C ARG A 48 -7.36 -9.31 8.40
N GLU A 49 -8.39 -10.11 8.23
CA GLU A 49 -8.51 -11.07 7.12
C GLU A 49 -8.44 -10.36 5.74
N ASP A 50 -9.07 -9.20 5.61
CA ASP A 50 -9.05 -8.42 4.37
C ASP A 50 -7.78 -7.55 4.23
N GLY A 51 -6.94 -7.47 5.26
CA GLY A 51 -5.71 -6.71 5.29
C GLY A 51 -5.90 -5.20 5.45
N GLY A 52 -7.14 -4.71 5.62
CA GLY A 52 -7.46 -3.30 5.75
C GLY A 52 -7.98 -2.65 4.45
N ALA A 53 -8.32 -1.37 4.54
CA ALA A 53 -9.05 -0.68 3.47
C ALA A 53 -8.27 -0.58 2.16
N LEU A 54 -6.98 -0.27 2.21
CA LEU A 54 -6.17 -0.12 0.99
C LEU A 54 -5.79 -1.47 0.38
N THR A 55 -5.43 -2.45 1.19
CA THR A 55 -5.12 -3.81 0.70
C THR A 55 -6.31 -4.43 0.00
N ARG A 56 -7.52 -4.23 0.56
CA ARG A 56 -8.76 -4.68 -0.07
C ARG A 56 -8.98 -3.99 -1.41
N LEU A 57 -8.90 -2.66 -1.47
CA LEU A 57 -9.07 -1.89 -2.71
C LEU A 57 -8.08 -2.36 -3.79
N VAL A 58 -6.82 -2.53 -3.43
CA VAL A 58 -5.77 -2.97 -4.36
C VAL A 58 -6.03 -4.39 -4.85
N ARG A 59 -6.42 -5.31 -3.95
CA ARG A 59 -6.80 -6.68 -4.32
C ARG A 59 -7.96 -6.69 -5.30
N ASP A 60 -9.02 -5.92 -5.03
CA ASP A 60 -10.22 -5.88 -5.86
C ASP A 60 -9.92 -5.33 -7.27
N ILE A 61 -9.03 -4.33 -7.38
CA ILE A 61 -8.58 -3.79 -8.68
C ILE A 61 -7.85 -4.85 -9.50
N PHE A 62 -6.87 -5.53 -8.90
CA PHE A 62 -6.09 -6.53 -9.58
C PHE A 62 -6.90 -7.81 -9.90
N ALA A 63 -7.76 -8.25 -8.98
CA ALA A 63 -8.65 -9.38 -9.21
C ALA A 63 -9.62 -9.14 -10.38
N ALA A 64 -10.15 -7.92 -10.54
CA ALA A 64 -10.98 -7.54 -11.68
C ALA A 64 -10.23 -7.58 -13.03
N ALA A 65 -8.89 -7.62 -12.99
CA ALA A 65 -8.03 -7.74 -14.16
C ALA A 65 -7.41 -9.15 -14.32
N GLY A 66 -7.84 -10.14 -13.49
CA GLY A 66 -7.39 -11.52 -13.56
C GLY A 66 -6.06 -11.81 -12.86
N TYR A 67 -5.65 -10.95 -11.92
CA TYR A 67 -4.45 -11.15 -11.10
C TYR A 67 -4.82 -11.52 -9.67
N GLN A 68 -4.04 -12.39 -9.04
CA GLN A 68 -4.03 -12.57 -7.60
C GLN A 68 -3.03 -11.61 -6.96
N VAL A 69 -3.29 -11.16 -5.73
CA VAL A 69 -2.37 -10.31 -4.98
C VAL A 69 -1.92 -11.01 -3.70
N GLU A 70 -0.60 -11.09 -3.54
CA GLU A 70 0.06 -11.50 -2.31
C GLU A 70 0.65 -10.27 -1.62
N PHE A 71 0.19 -9.96 -0.40
CA PHE A 71 0.77 -8.88 0.41
C PHE A 71 1.84 -9.44 1.32
N ILE A 72 3.03 -8.80 1.30
CA ILE A 72 4.20 -9.18 2.09
C ILE A 72 4.54 -8.02 3.01
N TYR A 73 4.56 -8.31 4.32
CA TYR A 73 4.74 -7.28 5.35
C TYR A 73 6.20 -7.20 5.77
N TYR A 74 6.85 -6.07 5.46
CA TYR A 74 8.21 -5.74 5.85
C TYR A 74 8.28 -4.33 6.47
N PRO A 75 9.37 -3.98 7.16
CA PRO A 75 9.69 -2.58 7.45
C PRO A 75 9.73 -1.74 6.18
N TRP A 76 9.33 -0.45 6.29
CA TRP A 76 9.12 0.43 5.14
C TRP A 76 10.36 0.60 4.25
N ASP A 77 11.53 0.79 4.86
CA ASP A 77 12.83 0.87 4.16
C ASP A 77 13.17 -0.42 3.43
N ARG A 78 12.88 -1.57 4.05
CA ARG A 78 13.12 -2.88 3.44
C ARG A 78 12.22 -3.13 2.23
N ASN A 79 10.95 -2.69 2.25
CA ASN A 79 10.06 -2.80 1.11
C ASN A 79 10.64 -2.11 -0.13
N LEU A 80 11.20 -0.90 0.01
CA LEU A 80 11.82 -0.17 -1.10
C LEU A 80 13.03 -0.92 -1.65
N LEU A 81 13.88 -1.47 -0.78
CA LEU A 81 15.01 -2.30 -1.19
C LEU A 81 14.56 -3.56 -1.95
N MET A 82 13.54 -4.26 -1.45
CA MET A 82 13.01 -5.48 -2.09
C MET A 82 12.34 -5.17 -3.43
N LEU A 83 11.72 -3.99 -3.59
CA LEU A 83 11.20 -3.50 -4.87
C LEU A 83 12.33 -3.29 -5.87
N GLU A 84 13.39 -2.60 -5.48
CA GLU A 84 14.55 -2.32 -6.32
C GLU A 84 15.26 -3.61 -6.77
N GLN A 85 15.39 -4.59 -5.88
CA GLN A 85 15.96 -5.90 -6.16
C GLN A 85 15.06 -6.81 -7.00
N GLY A 86 13.82 -6.43 -7.28
CA GLY A 86 12.88 -7.22 -8.06
C GLY A 86 12.23 -8.39 -7.34
N SER A 87 12.36 -8.45 -6.02
CA SER A 87 11.68 -9.46 -5.18
C SER A 87 10.20 -9.13 -4.97
N LEU A 88 9.82 -7.86 -5.16
CA LEU A 88 8.44 -7.36 -5.14
C LEU A 88 8.10 -6.72 -6.49
N ASP A 89 6.84 -6.81 -6.90
CA ASP A 89 6.33 -6.19 -8.11
C ASP A 89 5.90 -4.73 -7.85
N ALA A 90 5.40 -4.46 -6.65
CA ALA A 90 5.02 -3.14 -6.18
C ALA A 90 5.17 -3.01 -4.66
N VAL A 91 5.10 -1.78 -4.15
CA VAL A 91 4.99 -1.48 -2.71
C VAL A 91 3.91 -0.43 -2.46
N MET A 92 3.24 -0.49 -1.29
CA MET A 92 2.14 0.42 -0.93
C MET A 92 1.97 0.59 0.58
N PRO A 93 1.30 1.67 1.04
CA PRO A 93 1.15 2.96 0.38
C PRO A 93 2.41 3.81 0.58
N TYR A 94 2.79 4.59 -0.41
CA TYR A 94 3.97 5.46 -0.33
C TYR A 94 3.70 6.83 -0.95
N THR A 95 4.35 7.87 -0.42
CA THR A 95 4.46 9.15 -1.10
C THR A 95 5.40 9.05 -2.30
N CYS A 96 5.08 9.75 -3.38
CA CYS A 96 5.84 9.74 -4.64
C CYS A 96 6.93 10.84 -4.62
N THR A 97 7.95 10.68 -3.78
CA THR A 97 9.05 11.67 -3.68
C THR A 97 9.99 11.60 -4.86
N SER A 98 10.73 12.68 -5.13
CA SER A 98 11.76 12.73 -6.18
C SER A 98 12.83 11.64 -6.00
N ALA A 99 13.23 11.35 -4.76
CA ALA A 99 14.17 10.27 -4.47
C ALA A 99 13.61 8.90 -4.86
N ARG A 100 12.34 8.60 -4.51
CA ARG A 100 11.68 7.34 -4.86
C ARG A 100 11.48 7.20 -6.37
N GLN A 101 11.21 8.30 -7.08
CA GLN A 101 11.08 8.31 -8.54
C GLN A 101 12.39 7.99 -9.30
N GLN A 102 13.53 7.99 -8.64
CA GLN A 102 14.78 7.54 -9.25
C GLN A 102 14.75 6.03 -9.54
N VAL A 103 14.16 5.25 -8.63
CA VAL A 103 14.15 3.77 -8.65
C VAL A 103 12.77 3.17 -8.90
N SER A 104 11.69 3.95 -8.83
CA SER A 104 10.30 3.49 -8.98
C SER A 104 9.47 4.40 -9.88
N ALA A 105 8.36 3.84 -10.39
CA ALA A 105 7.29 4.54 -11.10
C ALA A 105 6.02 4.55 -10.23
N CYS A 106 5.48 5.74 -9.95
CA CYS A 106 4.30 5.88 -9.12
C CYS A 106 3.02 5.58 -9.91
N SER A 107 2.01 5.01 -9.24
CA SER A 107 0.64 4.96 -9.75
C SER A 107 -0.02 6.34 -9.70
N GLU A 108 -1.26 6.41 -10.21
CA GLU A 108 -2.18 7.48 -9.81
C GLU A 108 -2.45 7.44 -8.30
N PRO A 109 -2.82 8.57 -7.67
CA PRO A 109 -3.10 8.65 -6.24
C PRO A 109 -4.27 7.76 -5.80
N ILE A 110 -4.08 7.02 -4.69
CA ILE A 110 -5.15 6.20 -4.09
C ILE A 110 -5.98 7.05 -3.12
N VAL A 111 -5.31 7.67 -2.16
CA VAL A 111 -5.85 8.53 -1.11
C VAL A 111 -4.84 9.62 -0.77
N ARG A 112 -5.27 10.60 0.02
CA ARG A 112 -4.34 11.60 0.60
C ARG A 112 -4.12 11.30 2.08
N GLY A 113 -2.86 11.33 2.49
CA GLY A 113 -2.45 11.34 3.89
C GLY A 113 -2.26 12.77 4.39
N GLU A 114 -2.47 12.99 5.67
CA GLU A 114 -2.20 14.26 6.36
C GLU A 114 -1.20 14.02 7.48
N ILE A 115 0.01 14.48 7.30
CA ILE A 115 1.05 14.41 8.33
C ILE A 115 0.88 15.59 9.28
N VAL A 116 0.78 15.27 10.58
CA VAL A 116 0.70 16.26 11.67
C VAL A 116 1.80 15.99 12.68
N LEU A 117 2.17 17.00 13.45
CA LEU A 117 3.07 16.84 14.59
C LEU A 117 2.26 16.50 15.84
N PHE A 118 2.38 15.26 16.31
CA PHE A 118 1.85 14.87 17.61
C PHE A 118 2.71 15.44 18.72
N GLN A 119 2.05 15.92 19.80
CA GLN A 119 2.66 16.57 20.95
C GLN A 119 1.89 16.26 22.23
N ARG A 120 2.48 16.50 23.38
CA ARG A 120 1.79 16.43 24.66
C ARG A 120 0.92 17.67 24.84
N LYS A 121 -0.26 17.51 25.46
CA LYS A 121 -1.17 18.65 25.75
C LYS A 121 -0.64 19.60 26.81
N ASP A 122 0.11 19.08 27.80
CA ASP A 122 0.72 19.87 28.84
C ASP A 122 1.94 20.68 28.35
N ARG A 123 2.37 20.44 27.13
CA ARG A 123 3.46 21.16 26.47
C ARG A 123 3.02 21.52 25.05
N ALA A 124 2.05 22.44 24.97
CA ALA A 124 1.61 22.97 23.69
C ALA A 124 2.75 23.82 23.09
N LEU A 125 3.27 23.34 21.96
CA LEU A 125 4.37 23.97 21.24
C LEU A 125 3.79 24.56 19.95
N ASP A 126 4.21 25.77 19.61
CA ASP A 126 3.83 26.44 18.35
C ASP A 126 5.01 26.43 17.41
N TRP A 127 4.69 26.34 16.12
CA TRP A 127 5.63 26.43 15.03
C TRP A 127 4.90 27.01 13.81
N GLN A 128 5.60 27.80 13.00
CA GLN A 128 5.06 28.45 11.81
C GLN A 128 5.76 27.99 10.54
N ALA A 129 7.05 27.67 10.63
CA ALA A 129 7.91 27.23 9.55
C ALA A 129 8.79 26.05 10.00
N ILE A 130 9.37 25.31 9.06
CA ILE A 130 10.27 24.17 9.35
C ILE A 130 11.47 24.60 10.18
N GLU A 131 11.93 25.84 10.00
CA GLU A 131 13.04 26.42 10.73
C GLU A 131 12.79 26.48 12.24
N ASP A 132 11.54 26.65 12.66
CA ASP A 132 11.18 26.71 14.09
C ASP A 132 11.38 25.34 14.75
N LEU A 133 11.26 24.26 13.98
CA LEU A 133 11.43 22.90 14.46
C LEU A 133 12.86 22.56 14.92
N LYS A 134 13.85 23.38 14.54
CA LYS A 134 15.26 23.23 14.96
C LYS A 134 15.45 23.30 16.48
N ALA A 135 14.56 23.99 17.18
CA ALA A 135 14.60 24.15 18.62
C ALA A 135 14.04 22.96 19.40
N PHE A 136 13.42 21.99 18.70
CA PHE A 136 12.67 20.89 19.30
C PHE A 136 13.30 19.53 19.01
N SER A 137 13.13 18.60 19.94
CA SER A 137 13.49 17.20 19.76
C SER A 137 12.35 16.44 19.07
N ILE A 138 12.67 15.68 18.03
CA ILE A 138 11.68 15.03 17.17
C ILE A 138 11.99 13.55 17.06
N ALA A 139 10.99 12.67 17.26
CA ALA A 139 11.11 11.25 16.94
C ALA A 139 10.62 11.00 15.52
N THR A 140 11.39 10.29 14.70
CA THR A 140 11.02 9.94 13.32
C THR A 140 11.12 8.44 13.07
N THR A 141 10.41 7.95 12.05
CA THR A 141 10.44 6.53 11.64
C THR A 141 11.32 6.39 10.39
N LEU A 142 12.20 5.39 10.39
CA LEU A 142 13.04 5.07 9.23
C LEU A 142 12.18 4.65 8.03
N GLY A 143 12.56 5.12 6.83
CA GLY A 143 11.84 4.85 5.59
C GLY A 143 10.62 5.74 5.34
N TYR A 144 10.23 6.60 6.31
CA TYR A 144 9.16 7.59 6.12
C TYR A 144 9.64 8.82 5.37
N SER A 145 8.69 9.48 4.71
CA SER A 145 8.79 10.86 4.23
C SER A 145 7.72 11.68 4.92
N TYR A 146 8.08 12.84 5.41
CA TYR A 146 7.19 13.76 6.13
C TYR A 146 6.90 15.04 5.32
N GLY A 147 7.31 15.04 4.07
CA GLY A 147 7.15 16.15 3.13
C GLY A 147 8.48 16.81 2.76
N PRO A 148 8.55 17.44 1.57
CA PRO A 148 9.81 17.89 0.97
C PRO A 148 10.63 18.82 1.87
N GLN A 149 9.97 19.76 2.54
CA GLN A 149 10.66 20.74 3.40
C GLN A 149 11.23 20.07 4.65
N PHE A 150 10.44 19.22 5.32
CA PHE A 150 10.91 18.48 6.49
C PHE A 150 12.03 17.51 6.12
N ASP A 151 11.85 16.75 5.04
CA ASP A 151 12.84 15.76 4.58
C ASP A 151 14.18 16.43 4.21
N THR A 152 14.14 17.62 3.59
CA THR A 152 15.34 18.40 3.29
C THR A 152 16.04 18.86 4.57
N ALA A 153 15.29 19.38 5.55
CA ALA A 153 15.85 19.83 6.83
C ALA A 153 16.42 18.66 7.65
N LEU A 154 15.77 17.47 7.57
CA LEU A 154 16.26 16.23 8.17
C LEU A 154 17.58 15.77 7.54
N GLN A 155 17.65 15.69 6.21
CA GLN A 155 18.83 15.24 5.47
C GLN A 155 20.03 16.20 5.64
N SER A 156 19.77 17.49 5.76
CA SER A 156 20.82 18.49 6.02
C SER A 156 21.26 18.59 7.48
N GLY A 157 20.71 17.74 8.37
CA GLY A 157 21.06 17.72 9.80
C GLY A 157 20.60 18.96 10.57
N GLN A 158 19.64 19.70 10.06
CA GLN A 158 19.12 20.91 10.71
C GLN A 158 18.16 20.60 11.86
N LEU A 159 17.58 19.40 11.92
CA LEU A 159 16.62 18.99 12.92
C LEU A 159 17.27 18.06 13.96
N GLN A 160 16.86 18.21 15.23
CA GLN A 160 17.27 17.34 16.32
C GLN A 160 16.37 16.10 16.34
N VAL A 161 16.80 15.01 15.71
CA VAL A 161 15.95 13.82 15.52
C VAL A 161 16.48 12.57 16.17
N GLN A 162 15.56 11.74 16.69
CA GLN A 162 15.78 10.37 17.09
C GLN A 162 15.03 9.46 16.12
N GLN A 163 15.77 8.75 15.25
CA GLN A 163 15.17 7.83 14.28
C GLN A 163 15.05 6.42 14.84
N SER A 164 13.94 5.73 14.50
CA SER A 164 13.70 4.33 14.85
C SER A 164 13.08 3.57 13.67
N GLY A 165 13.44 2.30 13.51
CA GLY A 165 12.77 1.38 12.59
C GLY A 165 11.42 0.86 13.10
N LYS A 166 11.06 1.14 14.37
CA LYS A 166 9.80 0.75 14.99
C LYS A 166 8.86 1.95 15.08
N GLU A 167 7.68 1.82 14.50
CA GLU A 167 6.69 2.91 14.43
C GLU A 167 6.18 3.38 15.81
N ASP A 168 6.04 2.46 16.77
CA ASP A 168 5.52 2.78 18.11
C ASP A 168 6.51 3.56 18.99
N THR A 169 7.80 3.53 18.64
CA THR A 169 8.85 4.17 19.43
C THR A 169 8.62 5.67 19.59
N GLY A 170 8.22 6.36 18.50
CA GLY A 170 7.96 7.80 18.51
C GLY A 170 6.90 8.19 19.55
N PHE A 171 5.77 7.49 19.58
CA PHE A 171 4.71 7.75 20.56
C PHE A 171 5.12 7.42 21.99
N ARG A 172 5.93 6.37 22.21
CA ARG A 172 6.47 6.04 23.54
C ARG A 172 7.44 7.11 24.05
N LEU A 173 8.34 7.60 23.18
CA LEU A 173 9.24 8.70 23.52
C LEU A 173 8.45 9.98 23.85
N LEU A 174 7.42 10.28 23.05
CA LEU A 174 6.54 11.42 23.26
C LEU A 174 5.80 11.35 24.58
N SER A 175 5.21 10.19 24.93
CA SER A 175 4.47 9.99 26.18
C SER A 175 5.36 10.17 27.40
N LEU A 176 6.65 9.79 27.31
CA LEU A 176 7.65 9.96 28.36
C LEU A 176 8.27 11.36 28.40
N GLY A 177 7.87 12.27 27.51
CA GLY A 177 8.44 13.63 27.41
C GLY A 177 9.90 13.65 26.96
N ARG A 178 10.39 12.58 26.31
CA ARG A 178 11.77 12.49 25.81
C ARG A 178 11.95 13.16 24.46
N VAL A 179 10.86 13.42 23.74
CA VAL A 179 10.81 14.23 22.53
C VAL A 179 9.64 15.20 22.60
N ASP A 180 9.73 16.29 21.87
CA ASP A 180 8.73 17.34 21.78
C ASP A 180 7.64 17.01 20.76
N PHE A 181 8.06 16.45 19.62
CA PHE A 181 7.19 16.12 18.51
C PHE A 181 7.41 14.70 17.99
N HIS A 182 6.34 14.12 17.45
CA HIS A 182 6.38 12.93 16.60
C HIS A 182 5.50 13.17 15.36
N PRO A 183 6.09 13.36 14.17
CA PRO A 183 5.33 13.45 12.93
C PRO A 183 4.74 12.11 12.56
N GLN A 184 3.45 12.08 12.28
CA GLN A 184 2.73 10.89 11.83
C GLN A 184 1.49 11.30 11.02
N ASP A 185 1.01 10.41 10.14
CA ASP A 185 -0.32 10.55 9.56
C ASP A 185 -1.36 10.62 10.68
N ARG A 186 -2.29 11.58 10.57
CA ARG A 186 -3.25 11.87 11.62
C ARG A 186 -4.13 10.66 11.98
N ALA A 187 -4.63 9.94 10.97
CA ALA A 187 -5.49 8.78 11.20
C ALA A 187 -4.71 7.62 11.83
N VAL A 188 -3.50 7.37 11.33
CA VAL A 188 -2.59 6.34 11.85
C VAL A 188 -2.17 6.67 13.27
N GLY A 189 -1.77 7.91 13.55
CA GLY A 189 -1.35 8.32 14.86
C GLY A 189 -2.43 8.11 15.93
N TYR A 190 -3.68 8.47 15.64
CA TYR A 190 -4.78 8.19 16.56
C TYR A 190 -5.12 6.70 16.67
N ALA A 191 -4.96 5.91 15.63
CA ALA A 191 -5.09 4.45 15.72
C ALA A 191 -4.00 3.85 16.60
N MET A 192 -2.75 4.30 16.46
CA MET A 192 -1.62 3.88 17.29
C MET A 192 -1.82 4.27 18.74
N LEU A 193 -2.27 5.50 19.04
CA LEU A 193 -2.57 5.94 20.39
C LEU A 193 -3.61 5.03 21.06
N ARG A 194 -4.65 4.61 20.32
CA ARG A 194 -5.66 3.68 20.85
C ARG A 194 -5.09 2.30 21.15
N ARG A 195 -4.15 1.83 20.33
CA ARG A 195 -3.51 0.51 20.47
C ARG A 195 -2.49 0.47 21.62
N LEU A 196 -1.71 1.54 21.77
CA LEU A 196 -0.53 1.57 22.64
C LEU A 196 -0.81 2.02 24.07
N PHE A 197 -1.86 2.80 24.29
CA PHE A 197 -2.08 3.53 25.53
C PHE A 197 -3.49 3.37 26.07
N SER A 198 -3.59 3.41 27.41
CA SER A 198 -4.87 3.51 28.12
C SER A 198 -5.62 4.81 27.74
N PRO A 199 -6.93 4.90 28.00
CA PRO A 199 -7.69 6.12 27.76
C PRO A 199 -7.12 7.36 28.44
N ALA A 200 -6.58 7.21 29.66
CA ALA A 200 -5.99 8.31 30.44
C ALA A 200 -4.67 8.81 29.82
N GLU A 201 -3.78 7.89 29.41
CA GLU A 201 -2.50 8.24 28.78
C GLU A 201 -2.69 8.90 27.42
N ARG A 202 -3.51 8.32 26.54
CA ARG A 202 -3.76 8.90 25.21
C ARG A 202 -4.49 10.24 25.26
N ALA A 203 -5.25 10.51 26.33
CA ALA A 203 -5.87 11.81 26.54
C ALA A 203 -4.86 12.95 26.78
N GLN A 204 -3.60 12.61 27.11
CA GLN A 204 -2.51 13.57 27.30
C GLN A 204 -1.80 13.93 25.99
N ILE A 205 -2.07 13.21 24.90
CA ILE A 205 -1.44 13.43 23.61
C ILE A 205 -2.47 14.03 22.63
N THR A 206 -2.03 14.99 21.85
CA THR A 206 -2.81 15.62 20.78
C THR A 206 -1.90 15.87 19.59
N HIS A 207 -2.42 16.43 18.52
CA HIS A 207 -1.60 16.92 17.42
C HIS A 207 -1.67 18.45 17.35
N ASN A 208 -0.64 19.05 16.79
CA ASN A 208 -0.66 20.47 16.45
C ASN A 208 -1.70 20.70 15.35
N PRO A 209 -2.54 21.75 15.44
CA PRO A 209 -3.58 22.02 14.45
C PRO A 209 -3.03 22.34 13.03
N ARG A 210 -1.77 22.74 12.94
CA ARG A 210 -1.08 22.96 11.66
C ARG A 210 -0.61 21.63 11.10
N SER A 211 -1.06 21.30 9.89
CA SER A 211 -0.54 20.15 9.15
C SER A 211 0.90 20.40 8.72
N LEU A 212 1.77 19.43 8.96
CA LEU A 212 3.16 19.47 8.47
C LEU A 212 3.18 19.30 6.94
N ASN A 213 2.37 18.37 6.44
CA ASN A 213 2.27 18.07 5.03
C ASN A 213 0.96 17.34 4.70
N THR A 214 0.51 17.47 3.45
CA THR A 214 -0.61 16.68 2.90
C THR A 214 -0.21 16.16 1.53
N GLU A 215 -0.02 14.89 1.42
CA GLU A 215 0.47 14.26 0.19
C GLU A 215 -0.39 13.09 -0.28
N PRO A 216 -0.47 12.89 -1.59
CA PRO A 216 -1.09 11.71 -2.16
C PRO A 216 -0.25 10.46 -1.87
N LEU A 217 -0.92 9.35 -1.62
CA LEU A 217 -0.34 8.03 -1.42
C LEU A 217 -0.58 7.17 -2.66
N HIS A 218 0.43 6.41 -3.02
CA HIS A 218 0.52 5.67 -4.28
C HIS A 218 0.95 4.21 -4.06
N LEU A 219 0.72 3.38 -5.08
CA LEU A 219 1.58 2.22 -5.32
C LEU A 219 2.84 2.69 -6.04
N LEU A 220 3.99 2.15 -5.65
CA LEU A 220 5.24 2.32 -6.38
C LEU A 220 5.58 0.99 -7.07
N PHE A 221 5.86 1.05 -8.37
CA PHE A 221 6.23 -0.07 -9.21
C PHE A 221 7.71 0.04 -9.60
N ARG A 222 8.34 -1.08 -9.93
CA ARG A 222 9.72 -1.08 -10.42
C ARG A 222 9.85 -0.19 -11.67
N LYS A 223 10.88 0.64 -11.69
CA LYS A 223 11.18 1.51 -12.83
C LYS A 223 11.86 0.72 -13.94
N ASN A 224 11.59 1.09 -15.19
CA ASN A 224 12.20 0.48 -16.38
C ASN A 224 11.96 -1.04 -16.54
N ASP A 225 10.86 -1.53 -16.01
CA ASP A 225 10.42 -2.90 -16.09
C ASP A 225 9.09 -2.97 -16.85
N ALA A 226 9.05 -3.75 -17.93
CA ALA A 226 7.86 -3.82 -18.80
C ALA A 226 6.65 -4.41 -18.10
N GLN A 227 6.85 -5.46 -17.28
CA GLN A 227 5.77 -6.09 -16.51
C GLN A 227 5.26 -5.15 -15.43
N ALA A 228 6.15 -4.48 -14.70
CA ALA A 228 5.76 -3.50 -13.68
C ALA A 228 5.00 -2.32 -14.29
N ASN A 229 5.38 -1.84 -15.48
CA ASN A 229 4.63 -0.81 -16.19
C ASN A 229 3.22 -1.29 -16.58
N GLN A 230 3.08 -2.52 -17.08
CA GLN A 230 1.77 -3.11 -17.40
C GLN A 230 0.89 -3.21 -16.15
N LEU A 231 1.43 -3.68 -15.01
CA LEU A 231 0.71 -3.76 -13.74
C LEU A 231 0.27 -2.36 -13.26
N ARG A 232 1.11 -1.35 -13.42
CA ARG A 232 0.79 0.04 -13.09
C ARG A 232 -0.36 0.58 -13.94
N GLU A 233 -0.37 0.31 -15.24
CA GLU A 233 -1.46 0.71 -16.14
C GLU A 233 -2.78 0.01 -15.79
N VAL A 234 -2.74 -1.28 -15.50
CA VAL A 234 -3.90 -2.06 -15.02
C VAL A 234 -4.46 -1.44 -13.73
N PHE A 235 -3.58 -1.13 -12.78
CA PHE A 235 -3.95 -0.52 -11.52
C PHE A 235 -4.56 0.87 -11.71
N ASN A 236 -3.94 1.74 -12.50
CA ASN A 236 -4.44 3.08 -12.78
C ASN A 236 -5.80 3.08 -13.48
N ALA A 237 -6.00 2.16 -14.44
CA ALA A 237 -7.30 1.98 -15.08
C ALA A 237 -8.38 1.54 -14.06
N GLY A 238 -8.04 0.68 -13.11
CA GLY A 238 -8.91 0.29 -12.01
C GLY A 238 -9.26 1.47 -11.11
N LEU A 239 -8.27 2.26 -10.69
CA LEU A 239 -8.49 3.47 -9.90
C LEU A 239 -9.41 4.47 -10.60
N SER A 240 -9.21 4.70 -11.90
CA SER A 240 -10.05 5.60 -12.69
C SER A 240 -11.52 5.16 -12.69
N ARG A 241 -11.78 3.86 -12.81
CA ARG A 241 -13.15 3.31 -12.70
C ARG A 241 -13.75 3.54 -11.31
N LEU A 242 -13.00 3.37 -10.23
CA LEU A 242 -13.48 3.63 -8.87
C LEU A 242 -13.69 5.13 -8.62
N ALA A 243 -12.81 5.98 -9.15
CA ALA A 243 -12.95 7.44 -9.07
C ALA A 243 -14.22 7.92 -9.76
N SER A 244 -14.52 7.45 -10.96
CA SER A 244 -15.73 7.82 -11.72
C SER A 244 -17.04 7.43 -11.01
N ARG A 245 -17.00 6.42 -10.13
CA ARG A 245 -18.11 5.99 -9.28
C ARG A 245 -18.16 6.69 -7.92
N GLY A 246 -17.22 7.59 -7.64
CA GLY A 246 -17.09 8.29 -6.36
C GLY A 246 -16.60 7.41 -5.21
N GLU A 247 -16.10 6.20 -5.51
CA GLU A 247 -15.68 5.24 -4.50
C GLU A 247 -14.40 5.67 -3.76
N LEU A 248 -13.44 6.26 -4.47
CA LEU A 248 -12.23 6.80 -3.84
C LEU A 248 -12.55 7.95 -2.87
N ALA A 249 -13.51 8.81 -3.21
CA ALA A 249 -13.95 9.88 -2.32
C ALA A 249 -14.68 9.32 -1.06
N ARG A 250 -15.43 8.23 -1.21
CA ARG A 250 -16.03 7.53 -0.05
C ARG A 250 -14.97 6.90 0.84
N LEU A 251 -13.98 6.23 0.25
CA LEU A 251 -12.85 5.67 0.98
C LEU A 251 -12.11 6.74 1.78
N GLN A 252 -11.76 7.87 1.14
CA GLN A 252 -11.07 8.98 1.80
C GLN A 252 -11.86 9.50 3.02
N ARG A 253 -13.18 9.70 2.87
CA ARG A 253 -14.03 10.13 4.00
C ARG A 253 -14.09 9.10 5.11
N ALA A 254 -14.21 7.81 4.78
CA ALA A 254 -14.26 6.72 5.76
C ALA A 254 -12.99 6.63 6.60
N LEU A 255 -11.82 6.76 5.96
CA LEU A 255 -10.52 6.77 6.63
C LEU A 255 -10.41 7.92 7.65
N TYR A 256 -10.85 9.13 7.26
CA TYR A 256 -10.80 10.30 8.16
C TYR A 256 -11.89 10.29 9.24
N SER A 257 -13.01 9.63 9.02
CA SER A 257 -14.07 9.49 10.04
C SER A 257 -13.72 8.49 11.14
N GLY A 258 -12.64 7.74 10.98
CA GLY A 258 -12.23 6.67 11.90
C GLY A 258 -13.04 5.38 11.75
N ASN A 259 -13.87 5.28 10.71
CA ASN A 259 -14.60 4.06 10.36
C ASN A 259 -14.27 3.64 8.92
N PRO A 260 -13.11 3.02 8.71
CA PRO A 260 -12.59 2.70 7.38
C PRO A 260 -13.49 1.73 6.59
N ASP A 261 -14.39 1.01 7.24
CA ASP A 261 -15.26 0.02 6.57
C ASP A 261 -16.53 0.66 5.96
N GLN A 262 -16.85 1.90 6.31
CA GLN A 262 -18.01 2.60 5.76
C GLN A 262 -17.98 2.81 4.24
N TRP A 263 -16.80 2.80 3.62
CA TRP A 263 -16.69 2.96 2.18
C TRP A 263 -17.24 1.77 1.38
N LEU A 264 -17.34 0.61 2.02
CA LEU A 264 -17.88 -0.62 1.46
C LEU A 264 -19.40 -0.68 1.49
N ALA A 265 -20.03 0.12 2.35
CA ALA A 265 -21.48 0.19 2.40
C ALA A 265 -21.99 0.73 1.05
N LYS A 266 -22.81 -0.08 0.36
CA LYS A 266 -23.51 0.42 -0.83
C LYS A 266 -24.40 1.57 -0.40
N PRO A 267 -24.50 2.64 -1.23
CA PRO A 267 -25.39 3.77 -0.94
C PRO A 267 -26.83 3.32 -0.83
#